data_a5d3b42f659c7f5be6034e46f76762f8
#
_entry.id   a5d3b42f659c7f5be6034e46f76762f8
#
_cell.length_a   1.000
_cell.length_b   1.000
_cell.length_c   1.000
_cell.angle_alpha   90.00
_cell.angle_beta   90.00
_cell.angle_gamma   90.00
#
_symmetry.space_group_name_H-M   'P 1'
#
loop_
_entity.id
_entity.type
_entity.pdbx_description
1 polymer ?
#
loop_
_entity_poly.entity_id
_entity_poly.type
_entity_poly.pdbx_seq_one_letter_code
_entity_poly.pdbx_strand_id
1 'polypeptide(L)'
;MPKPEIKPAEKPETKPEPPKPPAKPVVVIETTKGNIKVELRPDRAPITVKNFLQYVDDGFYDGTIFHRVKQRFMIQGGGFTPDMREKPTRPPIKIESGNGLANLRGAIAMARTSDPNSATSQFYINDKTNRFLDKDQDPRGWGYAVFGKVTEGLAVVDAIAAVSTGFHKGHGDVPGEPIVIKSIRRAN
;
A
#
# COMPACT_ATOMS: atom_id res chain seq x y z
N MET A 1 77.05 -6.54 14.19
CA MET A 1 76.00 -6.12 13.26
C MET A 1 74.70 -6.61 13.81
N PRO A 2 73.79 -5.73 14.26
CA PRO A 2 72.46 -6.14 14.75
C PRO A 2 71.53 -6.35 13.58
N LYS A 3 70.70 -7.42 13.64
CA LYS A 3 69.64 -7.75 12.71
C LYS A 3 68.53 -6.72 12.78
N PRO A 4 67.92 -6.35 11.65
CA PRO A 4 66.72 -5.48 11.68
C PRO A 4 65.48 -6.22 12.18
N GLU A 5 64.81 -5.64 13.15
CA GLU A 5 63.48 -6.06 13.62
C GLU A 5 62.45 -5.76 12.53
N ILE A 6 61.74 -6.76 12.10
CA ILE A 6 60.61 -6.64 11.19
C ILE A 6 59.36 -6.30 12.04
N LYS A 7 58.85 -5.08 11.89
CA LYS A 7 57.54 -4.70 12.45
C LYS A 7 56.43 -5.55 11.82
N PRO A 8 55.45 -6.03 12.65
CA PRO A 8 54.30 -6.72 12.11
C PRO A 8 53.46 -5.78 11.23
N ALA A 9 53.05 -6.23 10.07
CA ALA A 9 52.15 -5.51 9.18
C ALA A 9 50.78 -5.26 9.88
N GLU A 10 50.38 -3.98 9.95
CA GLU A 10 49.05 -3.59 10.36
C GLU A 10 48.00 -4.24 9.45
N LYS A 11 47.06 -4.97 10.04
CA LYS A 11 45.84 -5.45 9.34
C LYS A 11 45.09 -4.25 8.78
N PRO A 12 44.61 -4.30 7.53
CA PRO A 12 43.78 -3.25 6.99
C PRO A 12 42.49 -3.15 7.80
N GLU A 13 42.24 -1.97 8.37
CA GLU A 13 40.99 -1.64 9.01
C GLU A 13 39.85 -1.77 8.00
N THR A 14 38.98 -2.75 8.20
CA THR A 14 37.76 -2.90 7.43
C THR A 14 36.85 -1.71 7.75
N LYS A 15 36.69 -0.83 6.78
CA LYS A 15 35.73 0.26 6.83
C LYS A 15 34.37 -0.32 7.23
N PRO A 16 33.67 0.25 8.23
CA PRO A 16 32.35 -0.26 8.62
C PRO A 16 31.42 -0.23 7.44
N GLU A 17 30.84 -1.38 7.11
CA GLU A 17 29.83 -1.52 6.09
C GLU A 17 28.66 -0.58 6.40
N PRO A 18 28.14 0.21 5.44
CA PRO A 18 27.05 1.12 5.71
C PRO A 18 25.85 0.33 6.26
N PRO A 19 25.10 0.85 7.25
CA PRO A 19 24.00 0.13 7.87
C PRO A 19 23.01 -0.32 6.79
N LYS A 20 22.71 -1.63 6.77
CA LYS A 20 21.74 -2.22 5.86
C LYS A 20 20.42 -1.45 6.00
N PRO A 21 19.83 -0.94 4.91
CA PRO A 21 18.60 -0.21 4.98
C PRO A 21 17.54 -1.05 5.71
N PRO A 22 16.70 -0.44 6.57
CA PRO A 22 15.70 -1.18 7.35
C PRO A 22 14.84 -2.00 6.39
N ALA A 23 14.59 -3.26 6.77
CA ALA A 23 13.77 -4.17 5.98
C ALA A 23 12.40 -3.53 5.72
N LYS A 24 11.96 -3.52 4.46
CA LYS A 24 10.66 -2.96 4.09
C LYS A 24 9.57 -3.82 4.69
N PRO A 25 8.62 -3.24 5.45
CA PRO A 25 7.51 -4.00 6.01
C PRO A 25 6.70 -4.67 4.90
N VAL A 26 6.29 -5.90 5.15
CA VAL A 26 5.41 -6.66 4.28
C VAL A 26 4.12 -6.97 5.04
N VAL A 27 2.99 -6.86 4.38
CA VAL A 27 1.68 -7.26 4.91
C VAL A 27 1.03 -8.28 4.01
N VAL A 28 0.18 -9.12 4.60
CA VAL A 28 -0.71 -10.04 3.87
C VAL A 28 -2.13 -9.57 4.04
N ILE A 29 -2.81 -9.31 2.94
CA ILE A 29 -4.25 -9.03 2.85
C ILE A 29 -4.93 -10.35 2.54
N GLU A 30 -5.60 -10.93 3.53
CA GLU A 30 -6.40 -12.15 3.35
C GLU A 30 -7.82 -11.76 2.94
N THR A 31 -8.27 -12.26 1.79
CA THR A 31 -9.59 -11.96 1.26
C THR A 31 -10.41 -13.23 1.01
N THR A 32 -11.71 -13.07 0.73
CA THR A 32 -12.58 -14.16 0.28
C THR A 32 -12.19 -14.71 -1.11
N LYS A 33 -11.33 -14.01 -1.85
CA LYS A 33 -10.83 -14.44 -3.17
C LYS A 33 -9.38 -14.95 -3.15
N GLY A 34 -8.71 -14.87 -1.99
CA GLY A 34 -7.32 -15.31 -1.82
C GLY A 34 -6.46 -14.24 -1.12
N ASN A 35 -5.17 -14.51 -1.04
CA ASN A 35 -4.20 -13.67 -0.34
C ASN A 35 -3.44 -12.77 -1.31
N ILE A 36 -3.22 -11.53 -0.89
CA ILE A 36 -2.40 -10.55 -1.59
C ILE A 36 -1.29 -10.10 -0.64
N LYS A 37 -0.04 -10.26 -1.07
CA LYS A 37 1.13 -9.85 -0.29
C LYS A 37 1.66 -8.53 -0.81
N VAL A 38 1.89 -7.58 0.09
CA VAL A 38 2.24 -6.20 -0.26
C VAL A 38 3.51 -5.79 0.49
N GLU A 39 4.54 -5.38 -0.25
CA GLU A 39 5.73 -4.71 0.30
C GLU A 39 5.44 -3.21 0.42
N LEU A 40 5.64 -2.66 1.62
CA LEU A 40 5.43 -1.24 1.90
C LEU A 40 6.74 -0.44 1.78
N ARG A 41 6.62 0.85 1.51
CA ARG A 41 7.74 1.76 1.23
C ARG A 41 7.80 2.93 2.23
N PRO A 42 8.16 2.67 3.50
CA PRO A 42 8.31 3.73 4.50
C PRO A 42 9.44 4.71 4.17
N ASP A 43 10.40 4.30 3.33
CA ASP A 43 11.46 5.15 2.79
C ASP A 43 10.94 6.23 1.82
N ARG A 44 9.76 6.05 1.27
CA ARG A 44 9.14 6.95 0.29
C ARG A 44 7.85 7.61 0.78
N ALA A 45 7.12 6.93 1.66
CA ALA A 45 5.85 7.38 2.19
C ALA A 45 5.74 7.07 3.70
N PRO A 46 6.58 7.67 4.56
CA PRO A 46 6.66 7.32 5.97
C PRO A 46 5.37 7.60 6.74
N ILE A 47 4.69 8.72 6.48
CA ILE A 47 3.43 9.08 7.14
C ILE A 47 2.33 8.11 6.73
N THR A 48 2.22 7.85 5.44
CA THR A 48 1.20 6.93 4.86
C THR A 48 1.39 5.51 5.35
N VAL A 49 2.61 4.98 5.32
CA VAL A 49 2.91 3.63 5.80
C VAL A 49 2.64 3.51 7.30
N LYS A 50 3.06 4.50 8.09
CA LYS A 50 2.78 4.52 9.54
C LYS A 50 1.27 4.50 9.82
N ASN A 51 0.50 5.34 9.14
CA ASN A 51 -0.96 5.39 9.24
C ASN A 51 -1.61 4.05 8.86
N PHE A 52 -1.22 3.49 7.72
CA PHE A 52 -1.74 2.20 7.26
C PHE A 52 -1.43 1.07 8.25
N LEU A 53 -0.20 0.99 8.75
CA LEU A 53 0.20 -0.02 9.73
C LEU A 53 -0.50 0.13 11.08
N GLN A 54 -0.85 1.35 11.50
CA GLN A 54 -1.67 1.54 12.72
C GLN A 54 -3.05 0.91 12.55
N TYR A 55 -3.71 1.08 11.39
CA TYR A 55 -4.98 0.40 11.10
C TYR A 55 -4.82 -1.12 11.01
N VAL A 56 -3.70 -1.61 10.47
CA VAL A 56 -3.37 -3.05 10.41
C VAL A 56 -3.24 -3.62 11.82
N ASP A 57 -2.43 -2.97 12.66
CA ASP A 57 -2.14 -3.43 14.03
C ASP A 57 -3.40 -3.39 14.93
N ASP A 58 -4.30 -2.43 14.70
CA ASP A 58 -5.59 -2.34 15.40
C ASP A 58 -6.65 -3.38 14.90
N GLY A 59 -6.34 -4.14 13.85
CA GLY A 59 -7.32 -5.04 13.22
C GLY A 59 -8.50 -4.30 12.56
N PHE A 60 -8.33 -3.01 12.25
CA PHE A 60 -9.39 -2.16 11.70
C PHE A 60 -9.98 -2.72 10.40
N TYR A 61 -9.13 -3.29 9.56
CA TYR A 61 -9.53 -3.80 8.24
C TYR A 61 -10.31 -5.10 8.28
N ASP A 62 -10.32 -5.80 9.42
CA ASP A 62 -11.01 -7.08 9.56
C ASP A 62 -12.51 -6.93 9.32
N GLY A 63 -13.03 -7.71 8.39
CA GLY A 63 -14.43 -7.66 7.98
C GLY A 63 -14.81 -6.47 7.09
N THR A 64 -13.87 -5.60 6.69
CA THR A 64 -14.13 -4.59 5.66
C THR A 64 -14.18 -5.22 4.27
N ILE A 65 -14.65 -4.47 3.28
CA ILE A 65 -14.81 -4.96 1.90
C ILE A 65 -14.04 -4.12 0.89
N PHE A 66 -13.79 -4.71 -0.26
CA PHE A 66 -13.53 -3.95 -1.49
C PHE A 66 -14.87 -3.43 -2.01
N HIS A 67 -15.23 -2.21 -1.62
CA HIS A 67 -16.54 -1.61 -1.91
C HIS A 67 -16.63 -0.92 -3.28
N ARG A 68 -15.50 -0.68 -3.93
CA ARG A 68 -15.44 -0.11 -5.28
C ARG A 68 -14.42 -0.87 -6.12
N VAL A 69 -14.91 -1.52 -7.15
CA VAL A 69 -14.10 -2.34 -8.06
C VAL A 69 -14.40 -1.93 -9.49
N LYS A 70 -13.36 -1.54 -10.21
CA LYS A 70 -13.47 -1.18 -11.61
C LYS A 70 -12.41 -1.90 -12.42
N GLN A 71 -12.85 -2.85 -13.23
CA GLN A 71 -11.99 -3.64 -14.11
C GLN A 71 -11.14 -2.72 -14.99
N ARG A 72 -9.88 -3.08 -15.20
CA ARG A 72 -8.89 -2.31 -15.95
C ARG A 72 -8.62 -0.91 -15.38
N PHE A 73 -8.86 -0.77 -14.09
CA PHE A 73 -8.54 0.45 -13.33
C PHE A 73 -7.98 0.10 -11.96
N MET A 74 -8.82 -0.18 -10.96
CA MET A 74 -8.36 -0.44 -9.58
C MET A 74 -9.42 -1.19 -8.77
N ILE A 75 -8.98 -1.76 -7.65
CA ILE A 75 -9.83 -2.27 -6.57
C ILE A 75 -9.60 -1.43 -5.32
N GLN A 76 -10.67 -0.88 -4.74
CA GLN A 76 -10.63 0.03 -3.59
C GLN A 76 -11.40 -0.56 -2.42
N GLY A 77 -10.81 -0.49 -1.23
CA GLY A 77 -11.43 -1.00 -0.02
C GLY A 77 -10.87 -0.39 1.26
N GLY A 78 -11.17 -1.02 2.39
CA GLY A 78 -10.63 -0.65 3.70
C GLY A 78 -11.39 0.45 4.43
N GLY A 79 -12.64 0.73 4.07
CA GLY A 79 -13.45 1.76 4.75
C GLY A 79 -14.87 1.34 5.10
N PHE A 80 -15.41 0.34 4.42
CA PHE A 80 -16.81 -0.05 4.54
C PHE A 80 -16.97 -1.50 5.00
N THR A 81 -18.03 -1.73 5.77
CA THR A 81 -18.53 -3.07 6.14
C THR A 81 -19.36 -3.68 5.00
N PRO A 82 -19.66 -4.99 5.01
CA PRO A 82 -20.46 -5.64 3.96
C PRO A 82 -21.84 -5.03 3.76
N ASP A 83 -22.42 -4.43 4.77
CA ASP A 83 -23.69 -3.70 4.71
C ASP A 83 -23.53 -2.22 4.27
N MET A 84 -22.36 -1.86 3.75
CA MET A 84 -22.01 -0.53 3.22
C MET A 84 -22.09 0.58 4.27
N ARG A 85 -21.78 0.29 5.52
CA ARG A 85 -21.57 1.33 6.55
C ARG A 85 -20.09 1.68 6.60
N GLU A 86 -19.80 2.98 6.58
CA GLU A 86 -18.45 3.48 6.76
C GLU A 86 -17.99 3.31 8.21
N LYS A 87 -16.78 2.78 8.40
CA LYS A 87 -16.20 2.64 9.75
C LYS A 87 -15.61 3.98 10.19
N PRO A 88 -15.76 4.36 11.48
CA PRO A 88 -15.13 5.57 12.02
C PRO A 88 -13.62 5.48 11.91
N THR A 89 -12.98 6.54 11.43
CA THR A 89 -11.55 6.59 11.13
C THR A 89 -10.79 7.49 12.11
N ARG A 90 -9.47 7.34 12.12
CA ARG A 90 -8.52 8.30 12.71
C ARG A 90 -8.53 9.61 11.91
N PRO A 91 -7.99 10.72 12.44
CA PRO A 91 -7.81 11.95 11.67
C PRO A 91 -7.06 11.72 10.34
N PRO A 92 -7.35 12.52 9.30
CA PRO A 92 -6.71 12.39 8.01
C PRO A 92 -5.23 12.75 8.08
N ILE A 93 -4.46 12.28 7.09
CA ILE A 93 -3.02 12.48 6.99
C ILE A 93 -2.64 13.40 5.83
N LYS A 94 -1.48 14.04 5.95
CA LYS A 94 -0.87 14.81 4.86
C LYS A 94 -0.52 13.91 3.69
N ILE A 95 -0.78 14.39 2.47
CA ILE A 95 -0.47 13.68 1.24
C ILE A 95 1.04 13.54 1.02
N GLU A 96 1.48 12.37 0.59
CA GLU A 96 2.87 12.07 0.22
C GLU A 96 2.99 11.63 -1.25
N SER A 97 2.21 12.24 -2.15
CA SER A 97 2.34 12.02 -3.59
C SER A 97 3.61 12.69 -4.14
N GLY A 98 4.06 12.27 -5.32
CA GLY A 98 5.30 12.78 -5.90
C GLY A 98 6.57 12.31 -5.17
N ASN A 99 6.47 11.18 -4.47
CA ASN A 99 7.54 10.56 -3.70
C ASN A 99 8.47 9.65 -4.55
N GLY A 100 8.35 9.72 -5.87
CA GLY A 100 9.09 8.89 -6.82
C GLY A 100 8.49 7.50 -7.07
N LEU A 101 7.34 7.18 -6.44
CA LEU A 101 6.56 5.98 -6.75
C LEU A 101 5.40 6.35 -7.68
N ALA A 102 5.12 5.47 -8.65
CA ALA A 102 4.09 5.67 -9.65
C ALA A 102 2.92 4.68 -9.49
N ASN A 103 1.75 5.06 -9.98
CA ASN A 103 0.55 4.23 -10.02
C ASN A 103 0.65 3.15 -11.12
N LEU A 104 1.63 2.27 -11.00
CA LEU A 104 1.81 1.13 -11.88
C LEU A 104 0.85 0.00 -11.47
N ARG A 105 0.64 -0.97 -12.37
CA ARG A 105 -0.10 -2.20 -12.03
C ARG A 105 0.50 -2.86 -10.80
N GLY A 106 -0.34 -3.19 -9.83
CA GLY A 106 0.06 -3.76 -8.53
C GLY A 106 0.51 -2.73 -7.49
N ALA A 107 0.62 -1.44 -7.83
CA ALA A 107 0.89 -0.42 -6.82
C ALA A 107 -0.32 -0.25 -5.89
N ILE A 108 -0.05 -0.09 -4.58
CA ILE A 108 -1.04 0.28 -3.58
C ILE A 108 -0.90 1.77 -3.24
N ALA A 109 -2.02 2.48 -3.21
CA ALA A 109 -2.07 3.91 -2.93
C ALA A 109 -3.26 4.27 -2.04
N MET A 110 -3.19 5.44 -1.36
CA MET A 110 -4.28 5.93 -0.52
C MET A 110 -5.38 6.56 -1.35
N ALA A 111 -6.61 6.12 -1.09
CA ALA A 111 -7.80 6.82 -1.56
C ALA A 111 -8.01 8.10 -0.73
N ARG A 112 -8.60 9.10 -1.35
CA ARG A 112 -8.90 10.40 -0.75
C ARG A 112 -10.08 11.09 -1.44
N THR A 113 -10.62 12.12 -0.83
CA THR A 113 -11.59 13.03 -1.46
C THR A 113 -10.89 14.03 -2.39
N SER A 114 -11.59 15.08 -2.79
CA SER A 114 -10.98 16.21 -3.53
C SER A 114 -9.93 16.96 -2.72
N ASP A 115 -10.02 16.96 -1.39
CA ASP A 115 -8.98 17.49 -0.52
C ASP A 115 -7.75 16.56 -0.54
N PRO A 116 -6.56 17.07 -0.90
CA PRO A 116 -5.34 16.27 -0.96
C PRO A 116 -4.95 15.66 0.40
N ASN A 117 -5.31 16.28 1.51
CA ASN A 117 -4.98 15.85 2.86
C ASN A 117 -6.16 15.16 3.58
N SER A 118 -7.03 14.49 2.84
CA SER A 118 -8.22 13.81 3.40
C SER A 118 -8.10 12.30 3.53
N ALA A 119 -6.95 11.71 3.20
CA ALA A 119 -6.76 10.27 3.28
C ALA A 119 -6.81 9.77 4.74
N THR A 120 -7.55 8.70 4.98
CA THR A 120 -7.68 8.06 6.30
C THR A 120 -7.32 6.57 6.24
N SER A 121 -8.30 5.66 6.08
CA SER A 121 -8.09 4.22 6.06
C SER A 121 -8.15 3.59 4.68
N GLN A 122 -8.91 4.19 3.75
CA GLN A 122 -9.19 3.58 2.46
C GLN A 122 -7.96 3.58 1.55
N PHE A 123 -7.75 2.47 0.87
CA PHE A 123 -6.67 2.27 -0.10
C PHE A 123 -7.21 1.65 -1.38
N TYR A 124 -6.43 1.73 -2.44
CA TYR A 124 -6.71 0.98 -3.66
C TYR A 124 -5.45 0.29 -4.19
N ILE A 125 -5.66 -0.79 -4.92
CA ILE A 125 -4.60 -1.49 -5.66
C ILE A 125 -4.90 -1.35 -7.14
N ASN A 126 -3.91 -0.90 -7.89
CA ASN A 126 -4.02 -0.70 -9.33
C ASN A 126 -4.07 -2.06 -10.07
N ASP A 127 -5.20 -2.35 -10.73
CA ASP A 127 -5.36 -3.50 -11.63
C ASP A 127 -4.61 -3.27 -12.97
N LYS A 128 -4.42 -2.02 -13.34
CA LYS A 128 -3.71 -1.55 -14.53
C LYS A 128 -2.76 -0.42 -14.15
N THR A 129 -1.80 -0.12 -15.00
CA THR A 129 -0.97 1.08 -14.89
C THR A 129 -1.80 2.33 -15.17
N ASN A 130 -1.90 3.23 -14.16
CA ASN A 130 -2.75 4.41 -14.14
C ASN A 130 -1.92 5.69 -13.90
N ARG A 131 -0.98 6.01 -14.81
CA ARG A 131 -0.06 7.15 -14.66
C ARG A 131 -0.77 8.49 -14.48
N PHE A 132 -2.00 8.64 -14.98
CA PHE A 132 -2.80 9.85 -14.80
C PHE A 132 -3.18 10.13 -13.32
N LEU A 133 -2.97 9.16 -12.42
CA LEU A 133 -3.10 9.33 -10.97
C LEU A 133 -1.80 9.80 -10.30
N ASP A 134 -0.69 9.86 -11.03
CA ASP A 134 0.58 10.37 -10.53
C ASP A 134 0.51 11.90 -10.41
N LYS A 135 1.28 12.46 -9.49
CA LYS A 135 1.25 13.90 -9.20
C LYS A 135 1.55 14.77 -10.41
N ASP A 136 2.51 14.37 -11.22
CA ASP A 136 2.96 15.07 -12.42
C ASP A 136 1.98 14.97 -13.59
N GLN A 137 1.02 14.04 -13.54
CA GLN A 137 0.00 13.80 -14.55
C GLN A 137 -1.41 14.20 -14.10
N ASP A 138 -1.63 14.45 -12.79
CA ASP A 138 -2.91 14.95 -12.28
C ASP A 138 -3.07 16.43 -12.63
N PRO A 139 -4.11 16.84 -13.38
CA PRO A 139 -4.35 18.24 -13.74
C PRO A 139 -4.45 19.18 -12.52
N ARG A 140 -4.79 18.65 -11.35
CA ARG A 140 -4.86 19.40 -10.09
C ARG A 140 -3.50 19.51 -9.39
N GLY A 141 -2.48 18.78 -9.85
CA GLY A 141 -1.13 18.78 -9.29
C GLY A 141 -0.95 18.06 -7.95
N TRP A 142 -1.94 17.27 -7.52
CA TRP A 142 -1.87 16.55 -6.24
C TRP A 142 -1.56 15.06 -6.39
N GLY A 143 -2.15 14.37 -7.36
CA GLY A 143 -2.04 12.93 -7.54
C GLY A 143 -2.49 12.13 -6.33
N TYR A 144 -2.03 10.87 -6.24
CA TYR A 144 -2.32 9.93 -5.17
C TYR A 144 -1.04 9.32 -4.62
N ALA A 145 -0.97 9.19 -3.29
CA ALA A 145 0.23 8.70 -2.61
C ALA A 145 0.35 7.18 -2.73
N VAL A 146 1.21 6.72 -3.62
CA VAL A 146 1.64 5.31 -3.68
C VAL A 146 2.57 5.06 -2.49
N PHE A 147 2.33 3.97 -1.75
CA PHE A 147 3.09 3.64 -0.55
C PHE A 147 3.57 2.17 -0.48
N GLY A 148 3.34 1.39 -1.53
CA GLY A 148 3.79 0.01 -1.63
C GLY A 148 3.44 -0.63 -2.97
N LYS A 149 3.72 -1.93 -3.06
CA LYS A 149 3.41 -2.74 -4.24
C LYS A 149 3.07 -4.18 -3.86
N VAL A 150 2.21 -4.80 -4.64
CA VAL A 150 1.94 -6.23 -4.57
C VAL A 150 3.18 -7.00 -5.02
N THR A 151 3.62 -7.94 -4.18
CA THR A 151 4.74 -8.86 -4.48
C THR A 151 4.26 -10.27 -4.82
N GLU A 152 3.10 -10.67 -4.25
CA GLU A 152 2.45 -11.95 -4.53
C GLU A 152 0.93 -11.75 -4.56
N GLY A 153 0.21 -12.52 -5.37
CA GLY A 153 -1.25 -12.47 -5.43
C GLY A 153 -1.83 -11.49 -6.44
N LEU A 154 -1.09 -11.05 -7.47
CA LEU A 154 -1.65 -10.26 -8.57
C LEU A 154 -2.82 -10.96 -9.26
N ALA A 155 -2.80 -12.30 -9.36
CA ALA A 155 -3.93 -13.06 -9.90
C ALA A 155 -5.20 -12.91 -9.04
N VAL A 156 -5.06 -12.74 -7.72
CA VAL A 156 -6.18 -12.45 -6.82
C VAL A 156 -6.73 -11.03 -7.08
N VAL A 157 -5.85 -10.05 -7.30
CA VAL A 157 -6.25 -8.69 -7.71
C VAL A 157 -7.05 -8.74 -9.01
N ASP A 158 -6.57 -9.48 -10.02
CA ASP A 158 -7.26 -9.67 -11.30
C ASP A 158 -8.64 -10.34 -11.11
N ALA A 159 -8.72 -11.38 -10.26
CA ALA A 159 -9.96 -12.07 -9.95
C ALA A 159 -10.98 -11.16 -9.24
N ILE A 160 -10.52 -10.29 -8.35
CA ILE A 160 -11.36 -9.27 -7.71
C ILE A 160 -11.81 -8.24 -8.74
N ALA A 161 -10.90 -7.74 -9.59
CA ALA A 161 -11.19 -6.72 -10.59
C ALA A 161 -12.19 -7.21 -11.66
N ALA A 162 -12.29 -8.52 -11.88
CA ALA A 162 -13.15 -9.13 -12.88
C ALA A 162 -14.59 -9.40 -12.43
N VAL A 163 -14.93 -9.17 -11.15
CA VAL A 163 -16.29 -9.44 -10.65
C VAL A 163 -17.31 -8.47 -11.25
N SER A 164 -18.54 -8.92 -11.37
CA SER A 164 -19.65 -8.04 -11.76
C SER A 164 -19.91 -7.00 -10.69
N THR A 165 -20.09 -5.75 -11.11
CA THR A 165 -20.34 -4.62 -10.23
C THR A 165 -21.63 -3.90 -10.62
N GLY A 166 -22.20 -3.17 -9.67
CA GLY A 166 -23.43 -2.40 -9.87
C GLY A 166 -23.53 -1.20 -8.93
N PHE A 167 -24.69 -0.61 -8.90
CA PHE A 167 -25.01 0.49 -7.98
C PHE A 167 -25.66 -0.08 -6.70
N HIS A 168 -25.11 0.27 -5.54
CA HIS A 168 -25.65 -0.17 -4.26
C HIS A 168 -25.52 0.93 -3.20
N LYS A 169 -26.63 1.23 -2.50
CA LYS A 169 -26.70 2.22 -1.39
C LYS A 169 -25.99 3.55 -1.70
N GLY A 170 -26.20 4.10 -2.90
CA GLY A 170 -25.61 5.38 -3.30
C GLY A 170 -24.20 5.30 -3.88
N HIS A 171 -23.61 4.11 -3.97
CA HIS A 171 -22.26 3.90 -4.49
C HIS A 171 -22.30 3.14 -5.82
N GLY A 172 -21.50 3.57 -6.78
CA GLY A 172 -21.29 2.86 -8.04
C GLY A 172 -20.09 1.91 -7.96
N ASP A 173 -19.99 1.02 -8.94
CA ASP A 173 -18.90 0.05 -9.06
C ASP A 173 -18.76 -0.89 -7.84
N VAL A 174 -19.87 -1.17 -7.13
CA VAL A 174 -19.90 -2.07 -5.96
C VAL A 174 -20.01 -3.52 -6.43
N PRO A 175 -19.15 -4.44 -5.98
CA PRO A 175 -19.30 -5.86 -6.27
C PRO A 175 -20.67 -6.40 -5.88
N GLY A 176 -21.29 -7.21 -6.77
CA GLY A 176 -22.61 -7.82 -6.52
C GLY A 176 -22.62 -8.75 -5.30
N GLU A 177 -21.50 -9.43 -5.06
CA GLU A 177 -21.23 -10.17 -3.83
C GLU A 177 -20.11 -9.49 -3.06
N PRO A 178 -20.23 -9.28 -1.73
CA PRO A 178 -19.19 -8.65 -0.94
C PRO A 178 -17.85 -9.40 -1.01
N ILE A 179 -16.79 -8.70 -1.38
CA ILE A 179 -15.43 -9.22 -1.33
C ILE A 179 -14.82 -8.76 -0.01
N VAL A 180 -14.81 -9.67 0.96
CA VAL A 180 -14.41 -9.35 2.33
C VAL A 180 -12.90 -9.46 2.49
N ILE A 181 -12.32 -8.45 3.12
CA ILE A 181 -10.97 -8.48 3.70
C ILE A 181 -11.13 -9.18 5.06
N LYS A 182 -10.74 -10.45 5.13
CA LYS A 182 -10.81 -11.23 6.37
C LYS A 182 -9.86 -10.68 7.40
N SER A 183 -8.66 -10.32 6.98
CA SER A 183 -7.65 -9.67 7.82
C SER A 183 -6.58 -8.99 6.97
N ILE A 184 -5.88 -8.02 7.57
CA ILE A 184 -4.58 -7.56 7.09
C ILE A 184 -3.59 -7.70 8.25
N ARG A 185 -2.48 -8.39 8.04
CA ARG A 185 -1.47 -8.64 9.08
C ARG A 185 -0.07 -8.42 8.53
N ARG A 186 0.84 -7.99 9.39
CA ARG A 186 2.27 -7.98 9.07
C ARG A 186 2.73 -9.40 8.77
N ALA A 187 3.48 -9.59 7.71
CA ALA A 187 4.20 -10.83 7.47
C ALA A 187 5.45 -10.84 8.35
N ASN A 188 5.68 -11.99 8.99
CA ASN A 188 6.90 -12.24 9.78
C ASN A 188 8.10 -12.45 8.86
#